data_9857cfbc4c96aca12e58283b246ee14c
#
_entry.id   9857cfbc4c96aca12e58283b246ee14c
#
_cell.length_a   1.000
_cell.length_b   1.000
_cell.length_c   1.000
_cell.angle_alpha   90.00
_cell.angle_beta   90.00
_cell.angle_gamma   90.00
#
_symmetry.space_group_name_H-M   'P 1'
#
loop_
_entity.id
_entity.type
_entity.pdbx_description
1 polymer ?
#
loop_
_entity_poly.entity_id
_entity_poly.type
_entity_poly.pdbx_seq_one_letter_code
_entity_poly.pdbx_strand_id
1 'polypeptide(L)'
;PYYVAPNDNVRILKVCPNSTIIKLKNCGGYPFIHPLFSVRFDGKLLEFLRQIVSEEHYDWLYLDHSQMFLYGKYFPEMNKILMSHDVMAQRFSRTGTTLNRKWVIASEKKVLSLPNSVIFTFSSKDAAIVEAVYHRNSFVTNFFLDRDVINAVPHRLKKQIIFFGNWTRSDNTVGLQWFFEEVGAYMDKSIKIIIIGTGLPVEMVKRLKEYKNVEYRGFVENPYQMIADSLLVVSPLFSGAGVKVKVVESLACGTPVLGTSIAFEGIDKKFKKFMLEAEVPEDYICCINSLNISLDDRKQFKESFLKNYNEHSIVNF
;
A
#
# COMPACT_ATOMS: atom_id res chain seq x y z
N PRO A 1 -7.60 -2.17 14.87
CA PRO A 1 -6.48 -2.59 15.68
C PRO A 1 -5.31 -2.91 14.77
N TYR A 2 -4.28 -2.05 14.78
CA TYR A 2 -3.02 -2.43 14.18
C TYR A 2 -2.40 -3.46 15.10
N TYR A 3 -2.43 -4.70 14.69
CA TYR A 3 -1.57 -5.73 15.24
C TYR A 3 -0.16 -5.43 14.74
N VAL A 4 0.60 -4.72 15.54
CA VAL A 4 2.05 -4.84 15.45
C VAL A 4 2.34 -6.23 16.01
N ALA A 5 2.77 -7.16 15.17
CA ALA A 5 3.17 -8.48 15.67
C ALA A 5 4.25 -8.28 16.76
N PRO A 6 4.30 -9.11 17.81
CA PRO A 6 5.29 -8.93 18.89
C PRO A 6 6.73 -8.77 18.39
N ASN A 7 7.06 -9.38 17.25
CA ASN A 7 8.37 -9.28 16.62
C ASN A 7 8.61 -7.93 15.89
N ASP A 8 7.56 -7.23 15.44
CA ASP A 8 7.70 -5.93 14.75
C ASP A 8 8.16 -4.84 15.73
N ASN A 9 7.74 -4.91 16.99
CA ASN A 9 8.21 -4.00 18.04
C ASN A 9 9.72 -4.10 18.24
N VAL A 10 10.26 -5.31 18.22
CA VAL A 10 11.72 -5.54 18.34
C VAL A 10 12.45 -5.01 17.11
N ARG A 11 11.87 -5.15 15.90
CA ARG A 11 12.45 -4.61 14.66
C ARG A 11 12.48 -3.08 14.67
N ILE A 12 11.38 -2.44 15.07
CA ILE A 12 11.30 -0.97 15.17
C ILE A 12 12.35 -0.45 16.14
N LEU A 13 12.47 -1.01 17.34
CA LEU A 13 13.44 -0.58 18.34
C LEU A 13 14.88 -0.83 17.92
N LYS A 14 15.17 -1.81 17.06
CA LYS A 14 16.51 -2.00 16.49
C LYS A 14 16.90 -0.92 15.49
N VAL A 15 15.93 -0.45 14.68
CA VAL A 15 16.19 0.57 13.65
C VAL A 15 16.08 1.98 14.22
N CYS A 16 15.15 2.19 15.14
CA CYS A 16 14.88 3.47 15.80
C CYS A 16 14.93 3.28 17.32
N PRO A 17 16.12 3.26 17.95
CA PRO A 17 16.28 2.96 19.38
C PRO A 17 15.57 3.95 20.31
N ASN A 18 15.37 5.18 19.85
CA ASN A 18 14.66 6.23 20.61
C ASN A 18 13.13 6.19 20.42
N SER A 19 12.60 5.12 19.81
CA SER A 19 11.16 4.99 19.61
C SER A 19 10.46 4.56 20.88
N THR A 20 9.29 5.16 21.15
CA THR A 20 8.37 4.73 22.21
C THR A 20 7.16 4.06 21.57
N ILE A 21 6.85 2.84 22.00
CA ILE A 21 5.72 2.06 21.50
C ILE A 21 4.56 2.20 22.44
N ILE A 22 3.48 2.84 21.98
CA ILE A 22 2.25 3.06 22.80
C ILE A 22 1.11 2.25 22.20
N LYS A 23 0.51 1.40 23.04
CA LYS A 23 -0.70 0.65 22.68
C LYS A 23 -1.93 1.50 22.91
N LEU A 24 -2.59 1.89 21.83
CA LEU A 24 -3.85 2.63 21.91
C LEU A 24 -4.97 1.72 22.45
N LYS A 25 -5.75 2.20 23.43
CA LYS A 25 -6.80 1.42 24.06
C LYS A 25 -8.20 1.98 23.83
N ASN A 26 -8.37 3.29 23.85
CA ASN A 26 -9.65 3.98 23.83
C ASN A 26 -9.75 4.91 22.61
N CYS A 27 -9.55 4.33 21.42
CA CYS A 27 -9.54 5.11 20.19
C CYS A 27 -10.94 5.44 19.69
N GLY A 28 -11.07 6.60 19.07
CA GLY A 28 -12.30 7.06 18.41
C GLY A 28 -13.10 8.07 19.21
N GLY A 29 -14.33 8.30 18.79
CA GLY A 29 -15.26 9.18 19.51
C GLY A 29 -15.03 10.68 19.35
N TYR A 30 -14.21 11.13 18.40
CA TYR A 30 -14.02 12.55 18.14
C TYR A 30 -15.25 13.14 17.43
N PRO A 31 -15.91 14.16 18.01
CA PRO A 31 -17.15 14.70 17.45
C PRO A 31 -16.91 15.45 16.13
N PHE A 32 -17.92 15.43 15.25
CA PHE A 32 -17.96 16.19 14.00
C PHE A 32 -16.86 15.88 12.96
N ILE A 33 -16.17 14.75 13.14
CA ILE A 33 -15.21 14.19 12.17
C ILE A 33 -15.60 12.75 11.85
N HIS A 34 -15.53 12.38 10.58
CA HIS A 34 -15.81 11.01 10.15
C HIS A 34 -14.90 10.01 10.89
N PRO A 35 -15.42 8.88 11.38
CA PRO A 35 -14.65 7.91 12.18
C PRO A 35 -13.34 7.45 11.55
N LEU A 36 -13.24 7.41 10.23
CA LEU A 36 -12.00 7.09 9.51
C LEU A 36 -10.80 7.95 9.94
N PHE A 37 -11.02 9.22 10.29
CA PHE A 37 -9.95 10.15 10.66
C PHE A 37 -9.73 10.22 12.16
N SER A 38 -10.61 9.63 12.96
CA SER A 38 -10.52 9.62 14.42
C SER A 38 -10.30 8.23 15.02
N VAL A 39 -10.29 7.19 14.20
CA VAL A 39 -10.15 5.79 14.66
C VAL A 39 -8.89 5.53 15.48
N ARG A 40 -7.84 6.35 15.31
CA ARG A 40 -6.59 6.28 16.08
C ARG A 40 -6.43 7.42 17.09
N PHE A 41 -7.46 8.25 17.27
CA PHE A 41 -7.41 9.32 18.26
C PHE A 41 -7.64 8.74 19.66
N ASP A 42 -6.67 8.93 20.55
CA ASP A 42 -6.70 8.54 21.96
C ASP A 42 -6.27 9.73 22.82
N GLY A 43 -7.12 10.14 23.77
CA GLY A 43 -6.86 11.28 24.64
C GLY A 43 -5.61 11.10 25.51
N LYS A 44 -5.30 9.88 25.93
CA LYS A 44 -4.09 9.60 26.72
C LYS A 44 -2.82 9.75 25.89
N LEU A 45 -2.86 9.34 24.61
CA LEU A 45 -1.75 9.60 23.70
C LEU A 45 -1.58 11.12 23.49
N LEU A 46 -2.67 11.87 23.38
CA LEU A 46 -2.58 13.34 23.27
C LEU A 46 -1.92 13.96 24.51
N GLU A 47 -2.31 13.54 25.71
CA GLU A 47 -1.69 14.01 26.97
C GLU A 47 -0.18 13.71 27.00
N PHE A 48 0.18 12.48 26.63
CA PHE A 48 1.58 12.07 26.54
C PHE A 48 2.37 12.90 25.53
N LEU A 49 1.82 13.15 24.34
CA LEU A 49 2.45 14.00 23.31
C LEU A 49 2.62 15.45 23.81
N ARG A 50 1.63 16.01 24.51
CA ARG A 50 1.73 17.35 25.12
C ARG A 50 2.85 17.43 26.17
N GLN A 51 2.96 16.40 26.99
CA GLN A 51 4.01 16.32 28.00
C GLN A 51 5.39 16.32 27.30
N ILE A 52 5.64 15.43 26.34
CA ILE A 52 6.92 15.36 25.61
C ILE A 52 7.27 16.70 24.97
N VAL A 53 6.31 17.32 24.27
CA VAL A 53 6.55 18.61 23.59
C VAL A 53 6.79 19.75 24.59
N SER A 54 6.30 19.64 25.84
CA SER A 54 6.58 20.63 26.89
C SER A 54 7.93 20.44 27.58
N GLU A 55 8.43 19.20 27.61
CA GLU A 55 9.71 18.84 28.24
C GLU A 55 10.93 19.02 27.31
N GLU A 56 10.70 18.83 26.01
CA GLU A 56 11.75 18.87 24.99
C GLU A 56 11.36 19.79 23.83
N HIS A 57 12.37 20.38 23.20
CA HIS A 57 12.16 21.21 22.00
C HIS A 57 12.12 20.35 20.75
N TYR A 58 11.02 20.49 19.96
CA TYR A 58 10.84 19.85 18.67
C TYR A 58 10.48 20.89 17.61
N ASP A 59 11.20 20.89 16.48
CA ASP A 59 10.93 21.81 15.37
C ASP A 59 9.75 21.35 14.52
N TRP A 60 9.57 20.05 14.40
CA TRP A 60 8.59 19.43 13.49
C TRP A 60 7.78 18.33 14.17
N LEU A 61 6.51 18.28 13.81
CA LEU A 61 5.60 17.17 14.11
C LEU A 61 5.33 16.38 12.81
N TYR A 62 5.89 15.16 12.72
CA TYR A 62 5.60 14.26 11.60
C TYR A 62 4.40 13.38 11.93
N LEU A 63 3.36 13.44 11.10
CA LEU A 63 2.13 12.67 11.24
C LEU A 63 1.99 11.74 10.04
N ASP A 64 2.06 10.44 10.31
CA ASP A 64 1.95 9.41 9.30
C ASP A 64 0.54 8.83 9.24
N HIS A 65 -0.04 8.77 8.05
CA HIS A 65 -1.44 8.46 7.77
C HIS A 65 -2.46 9.51 8.26
N SER A 66 -3.50 9.71 7.44
CA SER A 66 -4.57 10.70 7.70
C SER A 66 -5.32 10.49 9.02
N GLN A 67 -5.30 9.26 9.58
CA GLN A 67 -5.86 8.95 10.90
C GLN A 67 -5.09 9.58 12.07
N MET A 68 -3.83 10.00 11.84
CA MET A 68 -3.00 10.65 12.86
C MET A 68 -3.06 12.18 12.76
N PHE A 69 -3.53 12.75 11.65
CA PHE A 69 -3.49 14.20 11.40
C PHE A 69 -4.29 14.99 12.44
N LEU A 70 -5.29 14.37 13.06
CA LEU A 70 -6.11 15.01 14.07
C LEU A 70 -5.31 15.50 15.30
N TYR A 71 -4.20 14.83 15.63
CA TYR A 71 -3.29 15.26 16.71
C TYR A 71 -2.65 16.60 16.40
N GLY A 72 -2.35 16.90 15.14
CA GLY A 72 -1.74 18.17 14.73
C GLY A 72 -2.57 19.40 15.05
N LYS A 73 -3.88 19.25 15.26
CA LYS A 73 -4.77 20.35 15.69
C LYS A 73 -4.40 20.90 17.08
N TYR A 74 -3.80 20.07 17.92
CA TYR A 74 -3.46 20.42 19.31
C TYR A 74 -2.07 21.04 19.47
N PHE A 75 -1.34 21.17 18.35
CA PHE A 75 -0.01 21.78 18.28
C PHE A 75 0.00 22.85 17.17
N PRO A 76 -0.80 23.94 17.30
CA PRO A 76 -0.99 24.91 16.22
C PRO A 76 0.30 25.63 15.82
N GLU A 77 1.18 25.89 16.78
CA GLU A 77 2.44 26.64 16.58
C GLU A 77 3.56 25.79 15.94
N MET A 78 3.49 24.47 16.04
CA MET A 78 4.50 23.60 15.48
C MET A 78 4.38 23.50 13.96
N ASN A 79 5.52 23.36 13.28
CA ASN A 79 5.55 22.94 11.89
C ASN A 79 5.14 21.46 11.77
N LYS A 80 4.38 21.13 10.74
CA LYS A 80 3.82 19.78 10.57
C LYS A 80 4.12 19.21 9.21
N ILE A 81 4.49 17.93 9.19
CA ILE A 81 4.53 17.11 7.98
C ILE A 81 3.34 16.15 8.05
N LEU A 82 2.45 16.23 7.07
CA LEU A 82 1.29 15.37 6.91
C LEU A 82 1.55 14.38 5.77
N MET A 83 1.91 13.14 6.11
CA MET A 83 2.13 12.10 5.12
C MET A 83 0.81 11.39 4.79
N SER A 84 0.22 11.75 3.64
CA SER A 84 -1.05 11.19 3.15
C SER A 84 -0.78 9.99 2.26
N HIS A 85 -1.06 8.78 2.78
CA HIS A 85 -0.89 7.54 2.02
C HIS A 85 -1.99 7.35 0.97
N ASP A 86 -3.22 7.77 1.30
CA ASP A 86 -4.40 7.67 0.45
C ASP A 86 -5.21 8.97 0.56
N VAL A 87 -5.83 9.37 -0.53
CA VAL A 87 -6.85 10.43 -0.52
C VAL A 87 -8.22 9.77 -0.40
N MET A 88 -8.87 9.95 0.76
CA MET A 88 -10.14 9.28 1.06
C MET A 88 -11.28 9.71 0.13
N ALA A 89 -11.26 10.95 -0.37
CA ALA A 89 -12.20 11.40 -1.40
C ALA A 89 -12.25 10.46 -2.61
N GLN A 90 -11.09 9.96 -3.07
CA GLN A 90 -11.00 9.01 -4.18
C GLN A 90 -11.62 7.65 -3.82
N ARG A 91 -11.27 7.11 -2.65
CA ARG A 91 -11.80 5.82 -2.21
C ARG A 91 -13.33 5.85 -2.12
N PHE A 92 -13.89 6.88 -1.50
CA PHE A 92 -15.33 7.02 -1.30
C PHE A 92 -16.09 7.48 -2.55
N SER A 93 -15.41 7.95 -3.59
CA SER A 93 -16.04 8.17 -4.89
C SER A 93 -16.50 6.85 -5.54
N ARG A 94 -15.91 5.73 -5.17
CA ARG A 94 -16.17 4.40 -5.74
C ARG A 94 -17.13 3.55 -4.90
N THR A 95 -17.15 3.73 -3.58
CA THR A 95 -17.79 2.77 -2.66
C THR A 95 -18.80 3.38 -1.69
N GLY A 96 -18.88 4.71 -1.58
CA GLY A 96 -19.68 5.39 -0.58
C GLY A 96 -21.03 5.90 -1.07
N THR A 97 -22.03 5.97 -0.16
CA THR A 97 -23.25 6.75 -0.41
C THR A 97 -22.91 8.24 -0.51
N THR A 98 -23.77 9.02 -1.20
CA THR A 98 -23.53 10.46 -1.41
C THR A 98 -23.36 11.25 -0.12
N LEU A 99 -24.13 10.94 0.92
CA LEU A 99 -24.02 11.60 2.23
C LEU A 99 -22.71 11.24 2.94
N ASN A 100 -22.36 9.97 2.96
CA ASN A 100 -21.12 9.51 3.58
C ASN A 100 -19.90 10.09 2.88
N ARG A 101 -19.92 10.14 1.56
CA ARG A 101 -18.87 10.77 0.75
C ARG A 101 -18.68 12.25 1.10
N LYS A 102 -19.76 13.03 1.20
CA LYS A 102 -19.69 14.45 1.60
C LYS A 102 -19.09 14.61 2.99
N TRP A 103 -19.45 13.75 3.93
CA TRP A 103 -18.92 13.80 5.29
C TRP A 103 -17.43 13.42 5.33
N VAL A 104 -17.00 12.40 4.59
CA VAL A 104 -15.58 12.04 4.44
C VAL A 104 -14.79 13.21 3.87
N ILE A 105 -15.23 13.81 2.76
CA ILE A 105 -14.55 14.95 2.12
C ILE A 105 -14.45 16.14 3.09
N ALA A 106 -15.54 16.49 3.78
CA ALA A 106 -15.51 17.57 4.76
C ALA A 106 -14.57 17.31 5.92
N SER A 107 -14.48 16.05 6.36
CA SER A 107 -13.58 15.63 7.44
C SER A 107 -12.12 15.62 7.00
N GLU A 108 -11.85 15.09 5.80
CA GLU A 108 -10.49 15.10 5.22
C GLU A 108 -9.99 16.53 5.02
N LYS A 109 -10.86 17.43 4.52
CA LYS A 109 -10.53 18.85 4.41
C LYS A 109 -10.08 19.46 5.74
N LYS A 110 -10.78 19.15 6.84
CA LYS A 110 -10.43 19.67 8.18
C LYS A 110 -9.05 19.22 8.63
N VAL A 111 -8.69 17.93 8.43
CA VAL A 111 -7.40 17.39 8.88
C VAL A 111 -6.24 17.75 7.94
N LEU A 112 -6.51 18.03 6.65
CA LEU A 112 -5.51 18.52 5.72
C LEU A 112 -5.30 20.05 5.78
N SER A 113 -6.21 20.80 6.41
CA SER A 113 -6.15 22.27 6.52
C SER A 113 -5.54 22.74 7.85
N LEU A 114 -4.66 21.95 8.45
CA LEU A 114 -3.98 22.33 9.67
C LEU A 114 -3.01 23.50 9.42
N PRO A 115 -2.89 24.47 10.35
CA PRO A 115 -1.91 25.56 10.24
C PRO A 115 -0.49 25.00 10.28
N ASN A 116 0.45 25.72 9.66
CA ASN A 116 1.87 25.37 9.61
C ASN A 116 2.12 23.92 9.15
N SER A 117 1.38 23.48 8.10
CA SER A 117 1.48 22.09 7.62
C SER A 117 1.85 22.00 6.15
N VAL A 118 2.75 21.07 5.87
CA VAL A 118 3.14 20.63 4.54
C VAL A 118 2.56 19.23 4.31
N ILE A 119 1.96 18.99 3.15
CA ILE A 119 1.35 17.71 2.80
C ILE A 119 2.27 16.96 1.84
N PHE A 120 2.50 15.68 2.10
CA PHE A 120 3.16 14.76 1.18
C PHE A 120 2.18 13.69 0.71
N THR A 121 2.29 13.33 -0.56
CA THR A 121 1.53 12.25 -1.21
C THR A 121 2.47 11.31 -1.95
N PHE A 122 2.04 10.09 -2.22
CA PHE A 122 2.87 9.10 -2.93
C PHE A 122 2.69 9.10 -4.45
N SER A 123 1.85 9.97 -4.98
CA SER A 123 1.67 10.09 -6.43
C SER A 123 1.24 11.49 -6.86
N SER A 124 1.59 11.84 -8.11
CA SER A 124 1.10 13.06 -8.75
C SER A 124 -0.43 13.05 -8.91
N LYS A 125 -1.04 11.88 -9.04
CA LYS A 125 -2.50 11.72 -9.06
C LYS A 125 -3.12 12.13 -7.73
N ASP A 126 -2.57 11.65 -6.60
CA ASP A 126 -3.08 12.02 -5.28
C ASP A 126 -2.84 13.51 -5.00
N ALA A 127 -1.70 14.06 -5.40
CA ALA A 127 -1.42 15.49 -5.31
C ALA A 127 -2.45 16.32 -6.07
N ALA A 128 -2.78 15.94 -7.31
CA ALA A 128 -3.80 16.62 -8.10
C ALA A 128 -5.20 16.54 -7.46
N ILE A 129 -5.54 15.44 -6.80
CA ILE A 129 -6.82 15.31 -6.07
C ILE A 129 -6.82 16.22 -4.83
N VAL A 130 -5.72 16.28 -4.07
CA VAL A 130 -5.57 17.16 -2.91
C VAL A 130 -5.74 18.63 -3.32
N GLU A 131 -5.15 19.02 -4.43
CA GLU A 131 -5.30 20.37 -4.98
C GLU A 131 -6.74 20.65 -5.45
N ALA A 132 -7.31 19.78 -6.27
CA ALA A 132 -8.64 19.97 -6.86
C ALA A 132 -9.78 19.96 -5.82
N VAL A 133 -9.69 19.10 -4.80
CA VAL A 133 -10.78 18.89 -3.83
C VAL A 133 -10.60 19.75 -2.58
N TYR A 134 -9.36 19.94 -2.11
CA TYR A 134 -9.08 20.59 -0.82
C TYR A 134 -8.43 21.96 -0.97
N HIS A 135 -8.01 22.33 -2.17
CA HIS A 135 -7.30 23.58 -2.48
C HIS A 135 -6.00 23.70 -1.66
N ARG A 136 -5.29 22.59 -1.54
CA ARG A 136 -4.00 22.49 -0.86
C ARG A 136 -2.95 21.93 -1.81
N ASN A 137 -1.77 22.52 -1.82
CA ASN A 137 -0.63 21.96 -2.50
C ASN A 137 -0.07 20.79 -1.68
N SER A 138 0.47 19.80 -2.36
CA SER A 138 1.22 18.71 -1.74
C SER A 138 2.47 18.39 -2.56
N PHE A 139 3.48 17.86 -1.86
CA PHE A 139 4.71 17.39 -2.48
C PHE A 139 4.59 15.88 -2.73
N VAL A 140 5.02 15.48 -3.92
CA VAL A 140 5.04 14.04 -4.27
C VAL A 140 6.34 13.44 -3.80
N THR A 141 6.26 12.33 -3.06
CA THR A 141 7.40 11.52 -2.65
C THR A 141 7.21 10.09 -3.07
N ASN A 142 8.28 9.30 -3.05
CA ASN A 142 8.23 7.86 -3.34
C ASN A 142 8.19 7.05 -2.04
N PHE A 143 7.70 5.81 -2.14
CA PHE A 143 7.87 4.85 -1.06
C PHE A 143 9.35 4.52 -0.85
N PHE A 144 9.71 4.33 0.41
CA PHE A 144 10.96 3.69 0.74
C PHE A 144 10.88 2.19 0.35
N LEU A 145 11.83 1.76 -0.46
CA LEU A 145 11.97 0.35 -0.83
C LEU A 145 12.96 -0.32 0.11
N ASP A 146 12.53 -1.42 0.74
CA ASP A 146 13.40 -2.23 1.59
C ASP A 146 14.60 -2.75 0.79
N ARG A 147 15.74 -2.94 1.48
CA ARG A 147 16.96 -3.50 0.88
C ARG A 147 16.73 -4.87 0.27
N ASP A 148 15.85 -5.68 0.85
CA ASP A 148 15.52 -7.00 0.32
C ASP A 148 14.81 -6.91 -1.03
N VAL A 149 13.97 -5.89 -1.26
CA VAL A 149 13.35 -5.59 -2.56
C VAL A 149 14.42 -5.15 -3.57
N ILE A 150 15.30 -4.24 -3.16
CA ILE A 150 16.37 -3.72 -4.02
C ILE A 150 17.34 -4.82 -4.43
N ASN A 151 17.68 -5.72 -3.51
CA ASN A 151 18.65 -6.80 -3.72
C ASN A 151 18.07 -8.02 -4.47
N ALA A 152 16.74 -8.19 -4.51
CA ALA A 152 16.12 -9.27 -5.26
C ALA A 152 16.32 -9.08 -6.77
N VAL A 153 17.06 -9.96 -7.42
CA VAL A 153 17.39 -9.90 -8.84
C VAL A 153 16.85 -11.14 -9.56
N PRO A 154 16.17 -11.01 -10.70
CA PRO A 154 15.71 -12.17 -11.45
C PRO A 154 16.91 -12.97 -12.00
N HIS A 155 17.03 -14.23 -11.56
CA HIS A 155 18.10 -15.14 -11.99
C HIS A 155 17.58 -16.26 -12.88
N ARG A 156 16.39 -16.78 -12.59
CA ARG A 156 15.79 -17.90 -13.29
C ARG A 156 14.29 -17.79 -13.27
N LEU A 157 13.64 -17.77 -14.43
CA LEU A 157 12.19 -17.75 -14.49
C LEU A 157 11.60 -19.13 -14.18
N LYS A 158 10.87 -19.20 -13.08
CA LYS A 158 10.07 -20.36 -12.71
C LYS A 158 8.68 -20.23 -13.31
N LYS A 159 8.12 -21.33 -13.81
CA LYS A 159 6.76 -21.36 -14.35
C LYS A 159 5.73 -21.25 -13.21
N GLN A 160 5.72 -20.09 -12.57
CA GLN A 160 4.82 -19.80 -11.45
C GLN A 160 4.37 -18.33 -11.49
N ILE A 161 3.17 -18.09 -10.96
CA ILE A 161 2.62 -16.76 -10.70
C ILE A 161 2.42 -16.57 -9.21
N ILE A 162 2.48 -15.32 -8.74
CA ILE A 162 2.39 -15.00 -7.32
C ILE A 162 1.21 -14.10 -7.05
N PHE A 163 0.45 -14.43 -6.00
CA PHE A 163 -0.43 -13.53 -5.29
C PHE A 163 0.24 -13.13 -3.98
N PHE A 164 0.39 -11.84 -3.76
CA PHE A 164 1.10 -11.30 -2.62
C PHE A 164 0.28 -10.22 -1.91
N GLY A 165 0.11 -10.33 -0.59
CA GLY A 165 -0.60 -9.31 0.17
C GLY A 165 -1.07 -9.74 1.56
N ASN A 166 -1.68 -8.80 2.26
CA ASN A 166 -2.40 -9.05 3.51
C ASN A 166 -3.85 -9.46 3.19
N TRP A 167 -4.21 -10.70 3.50
CA TRP A 167 -5.50 -11.30 3.18
C TRP A 167 -6.60 -10.99 4.19
N THR A 168 -6.30 -10.27 5.28
CA THR A 168 -7.35 -9.71 6.16
C THR A 168 -8.06 -8.53 5.50
N ARG A 169 -7.47 -7.96 4.43
CA ARG A 169 -8.08 -6.86 3.68
C ARG A 169 -8.99 -7.41 2.60
N SER A 170 -10.26 -7.01 2.63
CA SER A 170 -11.27 -7.43 1.65
C SER A 170 -10.87 -7.11 0.21
N ASP A 171 -10.20 -5.95 -0.01
CA ASP A 171 -9.72 -5.56 -1.34
C ASP A 171 -8.82 -6.65 -1.98
N ASN A 172 -8.01 -7.34 -1.18
CA ASN A 172 -7.15 -8.43 -1.67
C ASN A 172 -7.92 -9.75 -1.82
N THR A 173 -8.75 -10.09 -0.83
CA THR A 173 -9.46 -11.39 -0.79
C THR A 173 -10.51 -11.50 -1.89
N VAL A 174 -11.26 -10.42 -2.16
CA VAL A 174 -12.26 -10.38 -3.24
C VAL A 174 -11.58 -10.63 -4.59
N GLY A 175 -10.46 -9.98 -4.85
CA GLY A 175 -9.73 -10.18 -6.11
C GLY A 175 -9.17 -11.59 -6.26
N LEU A 176 -8.63 -12.18 -5.18
CA LEU A 176 -8.16 -13.56 -5.20
C LEU A 176 -9.30 -14.54 -5.46
N GLN A 177 -10.45 -14.36 -4.79
CA GLN A 177 -11.63 -15.17 -4.98
C GLN A 177 -12.12 -15.11 -6.42
N TRP A 178 -12.30 -13.89 -6.95
CA TRP A 178 -12.69 -13.66 -8.33
C TRP A 178 -11.75 -14.37 -9.32
N PHE A 179 -10.44 -14.26 -9.10
CA PHE A 179 -9.47 -14.92 -9.98
C PHE A 179 -9.66 -16.44 -10.03
N PHE A 180 -9.91 -17.10 -8.90
CA PHE A 180 -10.14 -18.55 -8.88
C PHE A 180 -11.49 -18.95 -9.48
N GLU A 181 -12.50 -18.09 -9.37
CA GLU A 181 -13.83 -18.33 -9.93
C GLU A 181 -13.88 -18.12 -11.45
N GLU A 182 -13.22 -17.08 -11.94
CA GLU A 182 -13.37 -16.64 -13.34
C GLU A 182 -12.16 -16.99 -14.24
N VAL A 183 -10.96 -17.08 -13.69
CA VAL A 183 -9.71 -17.25 -14.47
C VAL A 183 -9.06 -18.61 -14.21
N GLY A 184 -8.98 -19.02 -12.95
CA GLY A 184 -8.20 -20.18 -12.51
C GLY A 184 -8.56 -21.50 -13.16
N ALA A 185 -9.82 -21.70 -13.58
CA ALA A 185 -10.28 -22.90 -14.28
C ALA A 185 -9.67 -23.05 -15.69
N TYR A 186 -9.40 -21.92 -16.35
CA TYR A 186 -8.99 -21.82 -17.75
C TYR A 186 -7.49 -21.67 -17.94
N MET A 187 -6.73 -21.57 -16.85
CA MET A 187 -5.27 -21.47 -16.89
C MET A 187 -4.60 -22.81 -17.23
N ASP A 188 -3.42 -22.71 -17.83
CA ASP A 188 -2.49 -23.84 -17.95
C ASP A 188 -2.12 -24.40 -16.55
N LYS A 189 -2.53 -25.63 -16.28
CA LYS A 189 -2.31 -26.30 -15.00
C LYS A 189 -0.85 -26.61 -14.70
N SER A 190 0.06 -26.48 -15.67
CA SER A 190 1.51 -26.54 -15.46
C SER A 190 2.08 -25.27 -14.82
N ILE A 191 1.34 -24.16 -14.80
CA ILE A 191 1.71 -22.94 -14.10
C ILE A 191 1.35 -23.08 -12.61
N LYS A 192 2.35 -22.95 -11.75
CA LYS A 192 2.17 -22.97 -10.30
C LYS A 192 1.62 -21.62 -9.82
N ILE A 193 0.66 -21.66 -8.91
CA ILE A 193 0.10 -20.47 -8.26
C ILE A 193 0.58 -20.45 -6.81
N ILE A 194 1.36 -19.44 -6.45
CA ILE A 194 1.87 -19.27 -5.09
C ILE A 194 1.13 -18.10 -4.43
N ILE A 195 0.54 -18.35 -3.28
CA ILE A 195 -0.16 -17.32 -2.50
C ILE A 195 0.64 -17.04 -1.23
N ILE A 196 1.08 -15.77 -1.08
CA ILE A 196 1.94 -15.32 0.02
C ILE A 196 1.20 -14.25 0.83
N GLY A 197 1.31 -14.35 2.16
CA GLY A 197 0.75 -13.41 3.13
C GLY A 197 -0.17 -14.07 4.13
N THR A 198 -0.51 -13.35 5.19
CA THR A 198 -1.33 -13.85 6.30
C THR A 198 -2.80 -13.45 6.19
N GLY A 199 -3.65 -14.14 6.94
CA GLY A 199 -5.05 -13.75 7.14
C GLY A 199 -6.02 -14.26 6.07
N LEU A 200 -5.62 -15.24 5.26
CA LEU A 200 -6.52 -15.86 4.30
C LEU A 200 -7.66 -16.58 5.05
N PRO A 201 -8.94 -16.36 4.70
CA PRO A 201 -10.08 -17.03 5.33
C PRO A 201 -9.95 -18.56 5.26
N VAL A 202 -10.30 -19.23 6.35
CA VAL A 202 -10.16 -20.70 6.48
C VAL A 202 -10.88 -21.45 5.36
N GLU A 203 -12.08 -20.99 4.99
CA GLU A 203 -12.85 -21.61 3.90
C GLU A 203 -12.16 -21.46 2.54
N MET A 204 -11.51 -20.34 2.30
CA MET A 204 -10.71 -20.15 1.08
C MET A 204 -9.49 -21.07 1.08
N VAL A 205 -8.81 -21.21 2.22
CA VAL A 205 -7.67 -22.16 2.35
C VAL A 205 -8.11 -23.60 2.06
N LYS A 206 -9.30 -24.01 2.50
CA LYS A 206 -9.85 -25.34 2.20
C LYS A 206 -10.10 -25.52 0.70
N ARG A 207 -10.76 -24.55 0.05
CA ARG A 207 -11.01 -24.58 -1.40
C ARG A 207 -9.72 -24.62 -2.22
N LEU A 208 -8.69 -23.88 -1.82
CA LEU A 208 -7.41 -23.86 -2.53
C LEU A 208 -6.68 -25.21 -2.53
N LYS A 209 -6.91 -26.07 -1.55
CA LYS A 209 -6.35 -27.43 -1.49
C LYS A 209 -6.88 -28.37 -2.59
N GLU A 210 -8.00 -28.03 -3.21
CA GLU A 210 -8.57 -28.78 -4.33
C GLU A 210 -7.76 -28.60 -5.62
N TYR A 211 -6.97 -27.54 -5.71
CA TYR A 211 -6.14 -27.22 -6.87
C TYR A 211 -4.71 -27.77 -6.69
N LYS A 212 -4.31 -28.74 -7.51
CA LYS A 212 -3.00 -29.40 -7.41
C LYS A 212 -1.80 -28.47 -7.69
N ASN A 213 -2.03 -27.40 -8.43
CA ASN A 213 -1.01 -26.41 -8.82
C ASN A 213 -1.00 -25.16 -7.95
N VAL A 214 -1.76 -25.14 -6.83
CA VAL A 214 -1.85 -24.00 -5.91
C VAL A 214 -1.16 -24.30 -4.58
N GLU A 215 -0.37 -23.35 -4.10
CA GLU A 215 0.34 -23.45 -2.82
C GLU A 215 0.12 -22.16 -2.01
N TYR A 216 -0.53 -22.27 -0.85
CA TYR A 216 -0.62 -21.19 0.13
C TYR A 216 0.51 -21.32 1.15
N ARG A 217 1.39 -20.33 1.19
CA ARG A 217 2.59 -20.31 2.06
C ARG A 217 2.41 -19.55 3.36
N GLY A 218 1.31 -18.79 3.50
CA GLY A 218 1.16 -17.92 4.66
C GLY A 218 2.23 -16.81 4.68
N PHE A 219 2.72 -16.46 5.85
CA PHE A 219 3.76 -15.45 6.01
C PHE A 219 5.12 -15.98 5.50
N VAL A 220 5.75 -15.18 4.67
CA VAL A 220 7.13 -15.39 4.20
C VAL A 220 7.91 -14.12 4.54
N GLU A 221 8.98 -14.27 5.32
CA GLU A 221 9.76 -13.12 5.82
C GLU A 221 10.38 -12.29 4.68
N ASN A 222 10.99 -12.97 3.70
CA ASN A 222 11.53 -12.31 2.51
C ASN A 222 11.01 -13.02 1.25
N PRO A 223 9.92 -12.54 0.63
CA PRO A 223 9.35 -13.14 -0.57
C PRO A 223 9.99 -12.63 -1.86
N TYR A 224 10.83 -11.60 -1.81
CA TYR A 224 11.17 -10.79 -2.98
C TYR A 224 12.01 -11.55 -4.01
N GLN A 225 12.94 -12.41 -3.58
CA GLN A 225 13.67 -13.26 -4.55
C GLN A 225 12.73 -14.25 -5.25
N MET A 226 11.72 -14.78 -4.54
CA MET A 226 10.71 -15.64 -5.16
C MET A 226 9.85 -14.85 -6.16
N ILE A 227 9.50 -13.62 -5.83
CA ILE A 227 8.79 -12.71 -6.73
C ILE A 227 9.65 -12.44 -7.99
N ALA A 228 10.93 -12.10 -7.82
CA ALA A 228 11.84 -11.83 -8.92
C ALA A 228 11.97 -13.01 -9.89
N ASP A 229 11.98 -14.25 -9.38
CA ASP A 229 12.10 -15.47 -10.17
C ASP A 229 10.77 -15.99 -10.74
N SER A 230 9.64 -15.32 -10.50
CA SER A 230 8.32 -15.76 -10.97
C SER A 230 7.97 -15.12 -12.33
N LEU A 231 7.04 -15.72 -13.07
CA LEU A 231 6.58 -15.17 -14.34
C LEU A 231 5.98 -13.78 -14.17
N LEU A 232 5.05 -13.65 -13.21
CA LEU A 232 4.38 -12.40 -12.88
C LEU A 232 3.77 -12.44 -11.48
N VAL A 233 3.41 -11.27 -10.97
CA VAL A 233 2.54 -11.08 -9.81
C VAL A 233 1.13 -10.73 -10.29
N VAL A 234 0.11 -11.34 -9.68
CA VAL A 234 -1.29 -11.07 -10.00
C VAL A 234 -1.92 -10.22 -8.90
N SER A 235 -2.52 -9.09 -9.28
CA SER A 235 -3.12 -8.11 -8.36
C SER A 235 -4.48 -7.61 -8.86
N PRO A 236 -5.53 -8.45 -8.87
CA PRO A 236 -6.87 -8.10 -9.33
C PRO A 236 -7.61 -7.32 -8.25
N LEU A 237 -7.46 -6.00 -8.26
CA LEU A 237 -8.04 -5.11 -7.25
C LEU A 237 -9.25 -4.38 -7.84
N PHE A 238 -10.42 -4.54 -7.22
CA PHE A 238 -11.67 -3.89 -7.64
C PHE A 238 -12.02 -2.68 -6.77
N SER A 239 -11.25 -2.45 -5.70
CA SER A 239 -11.44 -1.32 -4.79
C SER A 239 -10.10 -0.85 -4.20
N GLY A 240 -10.12 0.26 -3.50
CA GLY A 240 -8.95 0.87 -2.87
C GLY A 240 -8.65 2.26 -3.40
N ALA A 241 -7.65 2.89 -2.82
CA ALA A 241 -7.10 4.18 -3.22
C ALA A 241 -5.58 4.18 -3.02
N GLY A 242 -4.91 5.20 -3.50
CA GLY A 242 -3.46 5.38 -3.35
C GLY A 242 -2.62 4.38 -4.12
N VAL A 243 -1.31 4.53 -4.02
CA VAL A 243 -0.33 3.63 -4.63
C VAL A 243 -0.29 2.29 -3.89
N LYS A 244 -0.23 1.20 -4.63
CA LYS A 244 -0.23 -0.16 -4.06
C LYS A 244 1.20 -0.62 -3.82
N VAL A 245 1.66 -0.60 -2.56
CA VAL A 245 3.03 -0.97 -2.17
C VAL A 245 3.45 -2.31 -2.76
N LYS A 246 2.63 -3.34 -2.68
CA LYS A 246 2.91 -4.66 -3.25
C LYS A 246 3.16 -4.66 -4.75
N VAL A 247 2.52 -3.74 -5.50
CA VAL A 247 2.73 -3.58 -6.95
C VAL A 247 4.08 -2.91 -7.19
N VAL A 248 4.37 -1.82 -6.46
CA VAL A 248 5.66 -1.12 -6.53
C VAL A 248 6.81 -2.06 -6.19
N GLU A 249 6.72 -2.82 -5.11
CA GLU A 249 7.73 -3.81 -4.70
C GLU A 249 7.94 -4.89 -5.76
N SER A 250 6.86 -5.40 -6.36
CA SER A 250 6.94 -6.40 -7.43
C SER A 250 7.65 -5.86 -8.67
N LEU A 251 7.29 -4.65 -9.11
CA LEU A 251 7.95 -3.95 -10.21
C LEU A 251 9.42 -3.66 -9.89
N ALA A 252 9.73 -3.25 -8.65
CA ALA A 252 11.10 -3.03 -8.20
C ALA A 252 11.95 -4.32 -8.17
N CYS A 253 11.34 -5.49 -8.04
CA CYS A 253 11.99 -6.79 -8.23
C CYS A 253 12.24 -7.13 -9.73
N GLY A 254 11.78 -6.30 -10.67
CA GLY A 254 11.83 -6.60 -12.11
C GLY A 254 10.75 -7.59 -12.56
N THR A 255 9.68 -7.75 -11.78
CA THR A 255 8.62 -8.71 -12.09
C THR A 255 7.40 -7.98 -12.64
N PRO A 256 6.88 -8.39 -13.82
CA PRO A 256 5.64 -7.85 -14.34
C PRO A 256 4.49 -8.07 -13.37
N VAL A 257 3.56 -7.13 -13.36
CA VAL A 257 2.32 -7.24 -12.58
C VAL A 257 1.14 -7.25 -13.52
N LEU A 258 0.26 -8.23 -13.35
CA LEU A 258 -1.04 -8.32 -14.01
C LEU A 258 -2.13 -7.91 -13.02
N GLY A 259 -2.93 -6.92 -13.38
CA GLY A 259 -3.96 -6.41 -12.49
C GLY A 259 -4.91 -5.44 -13.18
N THR A 260 -5.92 -5.00 -12.44
CA THR A 260 -6.85 -3.96 -12.89
C THR A 260 -6.16 -2.58 -12.93
N SER A 261 -6.80 -1.62 -13.56
CA SER A 261 -6.36 -0.21 -13.56
C SER A 261 -6.16 0.35 -12.14
N ILE A 262 -6.94 -0.16 -11.16
CA ILE A 262 -6.80 0.22 -9.74
C ILE A 262 -5.46 -0.26 -9.16
N ALA A 263 -4.93 -1.39 -9.60
CA ALA A 263 -3.64 -1.90 -9.13
C ALA A 263 -2.48 -0.95 -9.48
N PHE A 264 -2.59 -0.24 -10.59
CA PHE A 264 -1.54 0.62 -11.14
C PHE A 264 -1.70 2.10 -10.82
N GLU A 265 -2.68 2.45 -10.01
CA GLU A 265 -2.90 3.85 -9.63
C GLU A 265 -1.68 4.49 -8.99
N GLY A 266 -1.35 5.68 -9.48
CA GLY A 266 -0.23 6.48 -8.99
C GLY A 266 1.16 6.04 -9.45
N ILE A 267 1.25 4.98 -10.24
CA ILE A 267 2.52 4.54 -10.87
C ILE A 267 2.64 5.19 -12.25
N ASP A 268 3.85 5.64 -12.59
CA ASP A 268 4.11 6.33 -13.86
C ASP A 268 3.85 5.39 -15.06
N LYS A 269 3.07 5.89 -16.02
CA LYS A 269 2.68 5.16 -17.25
C LYS A 269 3.87 4.77 -18.15
N LYS A 270 5.05 5.38 -17.96
CA LYS A 270 6.26 4.96 -18.71
C LYS A 270 6.65 3.52 -18.41
N PHE A 271 6.20 2.95 -17.29
CA PHE A 271 6.44 1.56 -16.88
C PHE A 271 5.40 0.56 -17.40
N LYS A 272 4.47 0.98 -18.28
CA LYS A 272 3.36 0.16 -18.79
C LYS A 272 3.77 -1.19 -19.39
N LYS A 273 5.02 -1.34 -19.89
CA LYS A 273 5.52 -2.62 -20.42
C LYS A 273 5.46 -3.75 -19.37
N PHE A 274 5.58 -3.39 -18.08
CA PHE A 274 5.56 -4.32 -16.94
C PHE A 274 4.28 -4.22 -16.10
N MET A 275 3.38 -3.31 -16.46
CA MET A 275 2.06 -3.13 -15.87
C MET A 275 1.02 -3.68 -16.85
N LEU A 276 0.70 -4.96 -16.73
CA LEU A 276 -0.23 -5.66 -17.62
C LEU A 276 -1.65 -5.39 -17.12
N GLU A 277 -2.30 -4.38 -17.70
CA GLU A 277 -3.66 -3.99 -17.29
C GLU A 277 -4.70 -4.89 -17.93
N ALA A 278 -5.58 -5.47 -17.12
CA ALA A 278 -6.67 -6.34 -17.54
C ALA A 278 -7.89 -6.13 -16.61
N GLU A 279 -9.07 -6.04 -17.20
CA GLU A 279 -10.31 -5.80 -16.45
C GLU A 279 -11.29 -6.99 -16.53
N VAL A 280 -11.10 -7.88 -17.50
CA VAL A 280 -11.98 -9.04 -17.73
C VAL A 280 -11.18 -10.35 -17.72
N PRO A 281 -11.82 -11.49 -17.40
CA PRO A 281 -11.12 -12.79 -17.26
C PRO A 281 -10.32 -13.20 -18.49
N GLU A 282 -10.83 -12.94 -19.68
CA GLU A 282 -10.21 -13.30 -20.96
C GLU A 282 -8.85 -12.62 -21.13
N ASP A 283 -8.73 -11.35 -20.72
CA ASP A 283 -7.48 -10.61 -20.78
C ASP A 283 -6.45 -11.17 -19.82
N TYR A 284 -6.88 -11.59 -18.61
CA TYR A 284 -5.99 -12.27 -17.65
C TYR A 284 -5.43 -13.57 -18.23
N ILE A 285 -6.30 -14.41 -18.82
CA ILE A 285 -5.92 -15.68 -19.43
C ILE A 285 -4.96 -15.43 -20.59
N CYS A 286 -5.27 -14.46 -21.46
CA CYS A 286 -4.44 -14.08 -22.59
C CYS A 286 -3.06 -13.60 -22.10
N CYS A 287 -3.00 -12.67 -21.16
CA CYS A 287 -1.75 -12.15 -20.61
C CYS A 287 -0.88 -13.24 -19.99
N ILE A 288 -1.47 -14.15 -19.21
CA ILE A 288 -0.72 -15.24 -18.55
C ILE A 288 -0.14 -16.21 -19.58
N ASN A 289 -0.91 -16.56 -20.60
CA ASN A 289 -0.51 -17.56 -21.60
C ASN A 289 0.45 -17.00 -22.66
N SER A 290 0.39 -15.70 -22.96
CA SER A 290 1.23 -15.05 -24.00
C SER A 290 2.44 -14.32 -23.42
N LEU A 291 2.66 -14.35 -22.11
CA LEU A 291 3.74 -13.61 -21.47
C LEU A 291 5.12 -14.07 -21.98
N ASN A 292 5.81 -13.16 -22.66
CA ASN A 292 7.16 -13.39 -23.16
C ASN A 292 8.06 -12.19 -22.82
N ILE A 293 8.59 -12.18 -21.59
CA ILE A 293 9.51 -11.13 -21.10
C ILE A 293 10.80 -11.83 -20.66
N SER A 294 11.91 -11.49 -21.31
CA SER A 294 13.21 -12.10 -21.05
C SER A 294 13.79 -11.69 -19.68
N LEU A 295 14.76 -12.44 -19.17
CA LEU A 295 15.50 -12.09 -17.97
C LEU A 295 16.24 -10.75 -18.12
N ASP A 296 16.77 -10.47 -19.29
CA ASP A 296 17.50 -9.24 -19.55
C ASP A 296 16.56 -8.03 -19.60
N ASP A 297 15.37 -8.16 -20.22
CA ASP A 297 14.33 -7.14 -20.15
C ASP A 297 13.97 -6.80 -18.69
N ARG A 298 13.88 -7.82 -17.84
CA ARG A 298 13.53 -7.65 -16.42
C ARG A 298 14.61 -6.92 -15.64
N LYS A 299 15.88 -7.26 -15.88
CA LYS A 299 17.02 -6.58 -15.25
C LYS A 299 17.08 -5.11 -15.66
N GLN A 300 16.99 -4.83 -16.97
CA GLN A 300 16.97 -3.46 -17.49
C GLN A 300 15.77 -2.65 -16.95
N PHE A 301 14.60 -3.27 -16.92
CA PHE A 301 13.42 -2.65 -16.33
C PHE A 301 13.64 -2.31 -14.86
N LYS A 302 14.12 -3.27 -14.05
CA LYS A 302 14.42 -3.07 -12.63
C LYS A 302 15.35 -1.87 -12.43
N GLU A 303 16.46 -1.79 -13.15
CA GLU A 303 17.39 -0.68 -13.07
C GLU A 303 16.72 0.67 -13.37
N SER A 304 15.91 0.71 -14.44
CA SER A 304 15.16 1.90 -14.82
C SER A 304 14.12 2.28 -13.77
N PHE A 305 13.41 1.28 -13.20
CA PHE A 305 12.40 1.51 -12.17
C PHE A 305 13.02 2.05 -10.90
N LEU A 306 14.10 1.44 -10.40
CA LEU A 306 14.79 1.87 -9.17
C LEU A 306 15.37 3.29 -9.27
N LYS A 307 15.82 3.73 -10.45
CA LYS A 307 16.25 5.13 -10.66
C LYS A 307 15.16 6.16 -10.38
N ASN A 308 13.88 5.78 -10.49
CA ASN A 308 12.73 6.66 -10.20
C ASN A 308 12.25 6.57 -8.75
N TYR A 309 12.58 5.47 -8.07
CA TYR A 309 12.28 5.26 -6.65
C TYR A 309 13.57 5.42 -5.83
N ASN A 310 14.31 6.53 -6.07
CA ASN A 310 15.56 6.79 -5.36
C ASN A 310 15.28 7.15 -3.89
N GLU A 311 16.10 6.61 -3.00
CA GLU A 311 16.04 6.79 -1.54
C GLU A 311 16.10 8.26 -1.09
N HIS A 312 16.59 9.17 -1.96
CA HIS A 312 16.85 10.55 -1.62
C HIS A 312 15.73 11.55 -1.97
N SER A 313 14.56 11.09 -2.42
CA SER A 313 13.49 12.01 -2.81
C SER A 313 12.91 12.87 -1.67
N ILE A 314 13.15 12.51 -0.41
CA ILE A 314 12.73 13.27 0.78
C ILE A 314 13.89 14.15 1.35
N VAL A 315 15.14 13.85 1.02
CA VAL A 315 16.33 14.50 1.65
C VAL A 315 16.65 15.88 1.06
N ASN A 316 15.98 16.28 -0.01
CA ASN A 316 16.16 17.58 -0.66
C ASN A 316 15.11 18.63 -0.24
N PHE A 317 14.57 18.49 0.98
CA PHE A 317 13.63 19.41 1.62
C PHE A 317 14.27 20.20 2.75
#